data_0e5c257722bc5b3ff83650eec77eef2c
#
_entry.id   0e5c257722bc5b3ff83650eec77eef2c
#
_cell.length_a   1.000
_cell.length_b   1.000
_cell.length_c   1.000
_cell.angle_alpha   90.00
_cell.angle_beta   90.00
_cell.angle_gamma   90.00
#
_symmetry.space_group_name_H-M   'P 1'
#
loop_
_entity.id
_entity.type
_entity.pdbx_description
1 polymer ?
#
loop_
_entity_poly.entity_id
_entity_poly.type
_entity_poly.pdbx_seq_one_letter_code
_entity_poly.pdbx_strand_id
1 'polypeptide(L)'
;MRTSAARIYSDAASLNAGRQAVAYRRWADEAVTSLDQFRWRTFVWALSTTLGVLIPFWIVVPPTYLTNDDTTIRKTLEGLTAPGAAPSGYLPMAHSLLGWGIVALQRVVHVHLWDFVVAGLLVCAIATLLAYVWCLSRSTLERVFAVTTVLVTIAPLLAGMQFTISATLAGIAAMTIAATELLQPAPRRSLLAASAALLTAGLLVRPMGAAAGGLLVVGLLLPLAISDREDRRRRIYRLGIAALLLVITVFGLSNLDDALYRLSPAWSAYRNDRWVLARFFEWGGDLPSASIESLRSRLGWSANDWELLQRFWGIDAAIHSHTKVQALYGAWLSLADWSVRAHSLVERGATELSAATMLRLVSESVATLGACALIALAYARRRALVPLSASAAIFFAACIAIEIGFKELPTRLFAPLQVALAVASLITCRMLVRPTTRVMTTLGAVLAGTLFVYQAQTTITSAVADSRQSKEIDTQVLELLRQGPSLLVLHADSFPSEYWWRPFHTPPVRLAALQLGLNNHHPYVQRFVQNAYGGSLLHAICTDPSIIVVAEHGRLEPVTAFMKEHYDADVTWIPVYEGSFRAWRCSPSTGT
;
A
#
# COMPACT_ATOMS: atom_id res chain seq x y z
N MET A 1 -30.26 -28.73 -56.27
CA MET A 1 -30.90 -27.99 -55.15
C MET A 1 -30.05 -27.80 -53.90
N ARG A 2 -29.06 -28.62 -53.54
CA ARG A 2 -28.21 -28.44 -52.32
C ARG A 2 -27.20 -27.28 -52.41
N THR A 3 -26.75 -26.88 -53.58
CA THR A 3 -25.76 -25.79 -53.77
C THR A 3 -26.33 -24.38 -53.62
N SER A 4 -27.63 -24.16 -53.86
CA SER A 4 -28.29 -22.86 -53.68
C SER A 4 -28.53 -22.50 -52.20
N ALA A 5 -28.88 -23.49 -51.37
CA ALA A 5 -29.14 -23.25 -49.94
C ALA A 5 -27.86 -22.86 -49.19
N ALA A 6 -26.70 -23.48 -49.52
CA ALA A 6 -25.41 -23.14 -48.89
C ALA A 6 -24.94 -21.72 -49.24
N ARG A 7 -25.19 -21.23 -50.46
CA ARG A 7 -24.90 -19.84 -50.86
C ARG A 7 -25.78 -18.82 -50.10
N ILE A 8 -27.07 -19.09 -50.00
CA ILE A 8 -28.00 -18.19 -49.28
C ILE A 8 -27.64 -18.11 -47.79
N TYR A 9 -27.20 -19.21 -47.17
CA TYR A 9 -26.71 -19.23 -45.78
C TYR A 9 -25.37 -18.48 -45.61
N SER A 10 -24.46 -18.61 -46.56
CA SER A 10 -23.17 -17.89 -46.59
C SER A 10 -23.38 -16.38 -46.75
N ASP A 11 -24.27 -15.94 -47.63
CA ASP A 11 -24.56 -14.54 -47.89
C ASP A 11 -25.35 -13.90 -46.73
N ALA A 12 -26.26 -14.63 -46.11
CA ALA A 12 -26.96 -14.18 -44.91
C ALA A 12 -26.02 -14.06 -43.70
N ALA A 13 -25.05 -14.95 -43.56
CA ALA A 13 -24.02 -14.88 -42.50
C ALA A 13 -23.06 -13.72 -42.74
N SER A 14 -22.64 -13.45 -43.97
CA SER A 14 -21.77 -12.33 -44.32
C SER A 14 -22.47 -10.96 -44.18
N LEU A 15 -23.75 -10.84 -44.56
CA LEU A 15 -24.59 -9.66 -44.37
C LEU A 15 -24.85 -9.37 -42.90
N ASN A 16 -25.05 -10.42 -42.08
CA ASN A 16 -25.20 -10.27 -40.64
C ASN A 16 -23.89 -9.87 -39.93
N ALA A 17 -22.76 -10.40 -40.39
CA ALA A 17 -21.44 -9.99 -39.91
C ALA A 17 -21.11 -8.53 -40.27
N GLY A 18 -21.44 -8.12 -41.52
CA GLY A 18 -21.30 -6.71 -41.94
C GLY A 18 -22.17 -5.75 -41.16
N ARG A 19 -23.46 -6.05 -40.93
CA ARG A 19 -24.35 -5.24 -40.09
C ARG A 19 -23.89 -5.16 -38.63
N GLN A 20 -23.36 -6.24 -38.10
CA GLN A 20 -22.80 -6.26 -36.75
C GLN A 20 -21.52 -5.44 -36.66
N ALA A 21 -20.64 -5.46 -37.68
CA ALA A 21 -19.44 -4.63 -37.73
C ALA A 21 -19.76 -3.13 -37.82
N VAL A 22 -20.74 -2.75 -38.65
CA VAL A 22 -21.20 -1.35 -38.78
C VAL A 22 -21.86 -0.87 -37.47
N ALA A 23 -22.69 -1.71 -36.85
CA ALA A 23 -23.31 -1.39 -35.55
C ALA A 23 -22.25 -1.29 -34.45
N TYR A 24 -21.20 -2.09 -34.50
CA TYR A 24 -20.07 -2.01 -33.58
C TYR A 24 -19.24 -0.74 -33.79
N ARG A 25 -18.90 -0.38 -35.03
CA ARG A 25 -18.21 0.90 -35.31
C ARG A 25 -19.01 2.11 -34.81
N ARG A 26 -20.29 2.18 -35.19
CA ARG A 26 -21.17 3.27 -34.71
C ARG A 26 -21.27 3.31 -33.19
N TRP A 27 -21.29 2.17 -32.55
CA TRP A 27 -21.30 2.07 -31.10
C TRP A 27 -19.95 2.44 -30.46
N ALA A 28 -18.82 2.06 -31.04
CA ALA A 28 -17.49 2.50 -30.62
C ALA A 28 -17.35 4.03 -30.75
N ASP A 29 -17.84 4.60 -31.87
CA ASP A 29 -17.86 6.05 -32.09
C ASP A 29 -18.75 6.77 -31.08
N GLU A 30 -19.90 6.20 -30.71
CA GLU A 30 -20.77 6.74 -29.67
C GLU A 30 -20.17 6.61 -28.25
N ALA A 31 -19.36 5.56 -27.97
CA ALA A 31 -18.61 5.44 -26.73
C ALA A 31 -17.48 6.48 -26.66
N VAL A 32 -16.81 6.72 -27.78
CA VAL A 32 -15.78 7.78 -27.91
C VAL A 32 -16.41 9.17 -27.67
N THR A 33 -17.57 9.47 -28.28
CA THR A 33 -18.27 10.75 -28.06
C THR A 33 -18.77 10.92 -26.63
N SER A 34 -19.08 9.85 -25.92
CA SER A 34 -19.44 9.95 -24.48
C SER A 34 -18.25 10.32 -23.59
N LEU A 35 -17.03 9.88 -23.95
CA LEU A 35 -15.79 10.27 -23.28
C LEU A 35 -15.37 11.72 -23.58
N ASP A 36 -15.82 12.31 -24.73
CA ASP A 36 -15.65 13.74 -25.00
C ASP A 36 -16.37 14.62 -23.96
N GLN A 37 -17.28 14.02 -23.17
CA GLN A 37 -17.94 14.65 -22.04
C GLN A 37 -17.10 14.64 -20.75
N PHE A 38 -15.91 14.01 -20.70
CA PHE A 38 -14.99 14.18 -19.57
C PHE A 38 -14.47 15.62 -19.59
N ARG A 39 -15.33 16.51 -19.07
CA ARG A 39 -15.06 17.95 -18.96
C ARG A 39 -14.53 18.20 -17.55
N TRP A 40 -13.71 19.22 -17.41
CA TRP A 40 -13.30 19.76 -16.12
C TRP A 40 -14.45 19.87 -15.12
N ARG A 41 -15.65 20.27 -15.59
CA ARG A 41 -16.87 20.35 -14.77
C ARG A 41 -17.25 19.01 -14.12
N THR A 42 -17.13 17.89 -14.81
CA THR A 42 -17.45 16.56 -14.24
C THR A 42 -16.44 16.17 -13.17
N PHE A 43 -15.14 16.45 -13.40
CA PHE A 43 -14.12 16.22 -12.39
C PHE A 43 -14.33 17.11 -11.16
N VAL A 44 -14.57 18.40 -11.33
CA VAL A 44 -14.86 19.33 -10.22
C VAL A 44 -16.10 18.88 -9.45
N TRP A 45 -17.16 18.46 -10.13
CA TRP A 45 -18.34 17.90 -9.47
C TRP A 45 -17.99 16.63 -8.66
N ALA A 46 -17.27 15.68 -9.24
CA ALA A 46 -16.85 14.46 -8.53
C ALA A 46 -15.95 14.78 -7.35
N LEU A 47 -15.00 15.71 -7.51
CA LEU A 47 -14.11 16.18 -6.45
C LEU A 47 -14.90 16.83 -5.31
N SER A 48 -15.81 17.76 -5.64
CA SER A 48 -16.66 18.42 -4.64
C SER A 48 -17.55 17.42 -3.90
N THR A 49 -18.10 16.43 -4.61
CA THR A 49 -18.92 15.37 -4.02
C THR A 49 -18.07 14.50 -3.08
N THR A 50 -16.86 14.09 -3.53
CA THR A 50 -15.94 13.30 -2.72
C THR A 50 -15.53 14.04 -1.45
N LEU A 51 -15.16 15.31 -1.55
CA LEU A 51 -14.84 16.17 -0.40
C LEU A 51 -16.05 16.38 0.51
N GLY A 52 -17.23 16.63 -0.08
CA GLY A 52 -18.48 16.83 0.66
C GLY A 52 -18.93 15.60 1.46
N VAL A 53 -18.47 14.41 1.09
CA VAL A 53 -18.72 13.18 1.84
C VAL A 53 -17.59 12.89 2.83
N LEU A 54 -16.33 12.96 2.40
CA LEU A 54 -15.19 12.56 3.22
C LEU A 54 -14.89 13.55 4.35
N ILE A 55 -14.96 14.84 4.11
CA ILE A 55 -14.66 15.83 5.15
C ILE A 55 -15.62 15.71 6.34
N PRO A 56 -16.95 15.72 6.18
CA PRO A 56 -17.87 15.48 7.28
C PRO A 56 -17.65 14.11 7.95
N PHE A 57 -17.40 13.07 7.18
CA PHE A 57 -17.11 11.75 7.71
C PHE A 57 -15.88 11.77 8.63
N TRP A 58 -14.76 12.34 8.19
CA TRP A 58 -13.52 12.42 8.99
C TRP A 58 -13.61 13.41 10.16
N ILE A 59 -14.51 14.39 10.12
CA ILE A 59 -14.79 15.25 11.28
C ILE A 59 -15.54 14.47 12.36
N VAL A 60 -16.53 13.66 11.98
CA VAL A 60 -17.33 12.87 12.92
C VAL A 60 -16.57 11.65 13.42
N VAL A 61 -15.84 11.00 12.53
CA VAL A 61 -15.04 9.81 12.79
C VAL A 61 -13.60 10.08 12.33
N PRO A 62 -12.75 10.65 13.21
CA PRO A 62 -11.37 10.95 12.85
C PRO A 62 -10.65 9.70 12.35
N PRO A 63 -9.96 9.79 11.20
CA PRO A 63 -9.24 8.65 10.63
C PRO A 63 -8.06 8.28 11.52
N THR A 64 -7.67 7.01 11.49
CA THR A 64 -6.42 6.50 12.04
C THR A 64 -5.47 6.13 10.91
N TYR A 65 -4.19 6.02 11.19
CA TYR A 65 -3.30 5.36 10.27
C TYR A 65 -3.51 3.84 10.34
N LEU A 66 -3.44 3.15 9.20
CA LEU A 66 -3.57 1.69 9.18
C LEU A 66 -2.27 0.97 9.57
N THR A 67 -1.15 1.70 9.57
CA THR A 67 0.16 1.15 9.92
C THR A 67 1.05 2.21 10.55
N ASN A 68 2.04 1.76 11.30
CA ASN A 68 3.08 2.62 11.90
C ASN A 68 4.04 3.22 10.86
N ASP A 69 3.99 2.79 9.60
CA ASP A 69 4.81 3.36 8.50
C ASP A 69 4.51 4.84 8.27
N ASP A 70 3.21 5.21 8.24
CA ASP A 70 2.79 6.62 8.08
C ASP A 70 3.25 7.47 9.26
N THR A 71 3.18 6.92 10.48
CA THR A 71 3.67 7.62 11.68
C THR A 71 5.18 7.81 11.62
N THR A 72 5.93 6.86 11.09
CA THR A 72 7.38 6.95 10.91
C THR A 72 7.75 8.05 9.90
N ILE A 73 7.05 8.11 8.76
CA ILE A 73 7.26 9.17 7.76
C ILE A 73 6.94 10.53 8.38
N ARG A 74 5.81 10.66 9.04
CA ARG A 74 5.40 11.89 9.71
C ARG A 74 6.43 12.35 10.74
N LYS A 75 6.88 11.46 11.63
CA LYS A 75 7.93 11.77 12.62
C LYS A 75 9.23 12.23 11.98
N THR A 76 9.63 11.62 10.86
CA THR A 76 10.83 12.02 10.12
C THR A 76 10.69 13.44 9.55
N LEU A 77 9.54 13.75 8.95
CA LEU A 77 9.23 15.07 8.40
C LEU A 77 9.13 16.17 9.47
N GLU A 78 8.70 15.81 10.70
CA GLU A 78 8.50 16.75 11.82
C GLU A 78 9.72 16.82 12.77
N GLY A 79 10.73 15.97 12.57
CA GLY A 79 11.88 15.90 13.49
C GLY A 79 11.53 15.28 14.85
N LEU A 80 10.66 14.26 14.87
CA LEU A 80 10.20 13.57 16.08
C LEU A 80 10.73 12.13 16.19
N THR A 81 11.71 11.76 15.39
CA THR A 81 12.28 10.39 15.37
C THR A 81 13.17 10.09 16.58
N ALA A 82 13.74 11.13 17.17
CA ALA A 82 14.54 11.06 18.40
C ALA A 82 14.50 12.42 19.10
N PRO A 83 14.80 12.52 20.41
CA PRO A 83 14.98 13.78 21.09
C PRO A 83 16.05 14.65 20.39
N GLY A 84 15.71 15.89 20.06
CA GLY A 84 16.62 16.81 19.34
C GLY A 84 16.79 16.55 17.86
N ALA A 85 16.03 15.63 17.26
CA ALA A 85 16.04 15.41 15.81
C ALA A 85 15.52 16.65 15.07
N ALA A 86 16.08 16.89 13.87
CA ALA A 86 15.59 17.91 12.95
C ALA A 86 14.66 17.30 11.90
N PRO A 87 13.71 18.07 11.34
CA PRO A 87 12.92 17.67 10.19
C PRO A 87 13.81 17.23 9.02
N SER A 88 13.45 16.10 8.39
CA SER A 88 14.21 15.53 7.29
C SER A 88 13.31 15.10 6.15
N GLY A 89 13.76 15.35 4.91
CA GLY A 89 13.09 14.90 3.71
C GLY A 89 13.56 13.53 3.21
N TYR A 90 14.52 12.89 3.85
CA TYR A 90 14.91 11.51 3.54
C TYR A 90 13.89 10.53 4.10
N LEU A 91 12.99 10.06 3.24
CA LEU A 91 11.87 9.21 3.63
C LEU A 91 12.12 7.76 3.23
N PRO A 92 12.13 6.82 4.18
CA PRO A 92 12.53 5.44 3.88
C PRO A 92 11.56 4.68 2.95
N MET A 93 10.33 5.17 2.78
CA MET A 93 9.26 4.49 2.04
C MET A 93 8.60 5.35 0.97
N ALA A 94 8.87 6.66 0.99
CA ALA A 94 8.41 7.63 0.00
C ALA A 94 9.61 8.31 -0.64
N HIS A 95 9.43 8.97 -1.76
CA HIS A 95 10.52 9.60 -2.51
C HIS A 95 11.05 10.85 -1.79
N SER A 96 12.36 10.96 -1.62
CA SER A 96 13.01 12.08 -0.91
C SER A 96 12.72 13.45 -1.51
N LEU A 97 12.50 13.55 -2.82
CA LEU A 97 12.10 14.80 -3.46
C LEU A 97 10.78 15.33 -2.88
N LEU A 98 9.80 14.46 -2.70
CA LEU A 98 8.54 14.79 -2.03
C LEU A 98 8.79 15.21 -0.58
N GLY A 99 9.62 14.43 0.13
CA GLY A 99 9.96 14.71 1.53
C GLY A 99 10.59 16.09 1.71
N TRP A 100 11.58 16.46 0.90
CA TRP A 100 12.20 17.79 0.94
C TRP A 100 11.23 18.90 0.55
N GLY A 101 10.34 18.67 -0.42
CA GLY A 101 9.27 19.60 -0.77
C GLY A 101 8.33 19.85 0.42
N ILE A 102 7.92 18.80 1.12
CA ILE A 102 7.07 18.89 2.31
C ILE A 102 7.80 19.65 3.44
N VAL A 103 9.06 19.28 3.76
CA VAL A 103 9.84 19.97 4.80
C VAL A 103 10.01 21.45 4.50
N ALA A 104 10.31 21.81 3.24
CA ALA A 104 10.43 23.21 2.84
C ALA A 104 9.11 23.98 3.02
N LEU A 105 7.98 23.37 2.61
CA LEU A 105 6.67 24.02 2.72
C LEU A 105 6.18 24.08 4.17
N GLN A 106 6.43 23.06 5.00
CA GLN A 106 6.10 23.06 6.44
C GLN A 106 6.78 24.19 7.21
N ARG A 107 8.00 24.60 6.80
CA ARG A 107 8.69 25.76 7.40
C ARG A 107 7.98 27.08 7.16
N VAL A 108 7.19 27.16 6.08
CA VAL A 108 6.43 28.36 5.71
C VAL A 108 5.03 28.36 6.32
N VAL A 109 4.33 27.22 6.19
CA VAL A 109 2.90 27.16 6.58
C VAL A 109 2.66 26.69 8.02
N HIS A 110 3.69 26.13 8.68
CA HIS A 110 3.63 25.62 10.06
C HIS A 110 2.52 24.58 10.33
N VAL A 111 2.20 23.76 9.29
CA VAL A 111 1.16 22.73 9.34
C VAL A 111 1.77 21.38 8.98
N HIS A 112 1.26 20.31 9.59
CA HIS A 112 1.65 18.93 9.28
C HIS A 112 1.12 18.52 7.91
N LEU A 113 1.96 18.58 6.87
CA LEU A 113 1.51 18.45 5.49
C LEU A 113 1.40 17.00 5.01
N TRP A 114 2.02 16.03 5.67
CA TRP A 114 1.94 14.63 5.23
C TRP A 114 0.51 14.12 5.10
N ASP A 115 -0.30 14.40 6.12
CA ASP A 115 -1.70 13.99 6.16
C ASP A 115 -2.50 14.56 4.98
N PHE A 116 -2.26 15.83 4.65
CA PHE A 116 -2.92 16.51 3.53
C PHE A 116 -2.46 15.96 2.17
N VAL A 117 -1.20 15.53 2.04
CA VAL A 117 -0.68 14.91 0.81
C VAL A 117 -1.34 13.55 0.60
N VAL A 118 -1.40 12.71 1.65
CA VAL A 118 -2.00 11.36 1.57
C VAL A 118 -3.51 11.47 1.31
N ALA A 119 -4.22 12.32 2.07
CA ALA A 119 -5.65 12.56 1.90
C ALA A 119 -5.98 13.17 0.54
N GLY A 120 -5.23 14.19 0.12
CA GLY A 120 -5.42 14.85 -1.17
C GLY A 120 -5.23 13.90 -2.34
N LEU A 121 -4.21 13.04 -2.28
CA LEU A 121 -3.97 12.02 -3.30
C LEU A 121 -5.11 11.00 -3.35
N LEU A 122 -5.60 10.52 -2.19
CA LEU A 122 -6.75 9.63 -2.07
C LEU A 122 -8.00 10.25 -2.70
N VAL A 123 -8.33 11.48 -2.31
CA VAL A 123 -9.49 12.23 -2.81
C VAL A 123 -9.40 12.43 -4.32
N CYS A 124 -8.24 12.85 -4.83
CA CYS A 124 -8.04 13.05 -6.28
C CYS A 124 -8.17 11.72 -7.06
N ALA A 125 -7.65 10.62 -6.54
CA ALA A 125 -7.77 9.30 -7.17
C ALA A 125 -9.23 8.84 -7.23
N ILE A 126 -9.97 8.93 -6.12
CA ILE A 126 -11.39 8.59 -6.05
C ILE A 126 -12.21 9.48 -6.99
N ALA A 127 -12.06 10.78 -6.91
CA ALA A 127 -12.78 11.73 -7.77
C ALA A 127 -12.52 11.45 -9.26
N THR A 128 -11.29 11.12 -9.60
CA THR A 128 -10.88 10.75 -10.97
C THR A 128 -11.61 9.49 -11.44
N LEU A 129 -11.64 8.43 -10.63
CA LEU A 129 -12.33 7.19 -10.96
C LEU A 129 -13.84 7.40 -11.09
N LEU A 130 -14.45 8.11 -10.14
CA LEU A 130 -15.89 8.40 -10.16
C LEU A 130 -16.27 9.25 -11.36
N ALA A 131 -15.52 10.32 -11.66
CA ALA A 131 -15.74 11.14 -12.85
C ALA A 131 -15.59 10.32 -14.13
N TYR A 132 -14.61 9.42 -14.16
CA TYR A 132 -14.36 8.58 -15.32
C TYR A 132 -15.51 7.58 -15.57
N VAL A 133 -15.94 6.81 -14.56
CA VAL A 133 -17.05 5.86 -14.72
C VAL A 133 -18.39 6.55 -14.98
N TRP A 134 -18.58 7.75 -14.43
CA TRP A 134 -19.74 8.60 -14.74
C TRP A 134 -19.81 8.97 -16.22
N CYS A 135 -18.68 9.39 -16.80
CA CYS A 135 -18.59 9.76 -18.22
C CYS A 135 -18.71 8.55 -19.16
N LEU A 136 -18.28 7.37 -18.73
CA LEU A 136 -18.46 6.14 -19.51
C LEU A 136 -19.91 5.72 -19.62
N SER A 137 -20.77 6.11 -18.67
CA SER A 137 -22.16 5.67 -18.58
C SER A 137 -23.09 6.56 -19.39
N ARG A 138 -24.05 6.00 -20.12
CA ARG A 138 -24.96 6.72 -21.03
C ARG A 138 -26.23 7.21 -20.36
N SER A 139 -26.80 6.40 -19.49
CA SER A 139 -28.04 6.71 -18.79
C SER A 139 -27.78 7.00 -17.32
N THR A 140 -28.69 7.72 -16.67
CA THR A 140 -28.62 7.98 -15.22
C THR A 140 -28.55 6.69 -14.41
N LEU A 141 -29.31 5.66 -14.82
CA LEU A 141 -29.33 4.37 -14.15
C LEU A 141 -27.97 3.65 -14.25
N GLU A 142 -27.33 3.67 -15.44
CA GLU A 142 -25.98 3.16 -15.63
C GLU A 142 -24.96 3.92 -14.77
N ARG A 143 -25.10 5.24 -14.67
CA ARG A 143 -24.23 6.09 -13.83
C ARG A 143 -24.33 5.70 -12.38
N VAL A 144 -25.56 5.59 -11.87
CA VAL A 144 -25.80 5.14 -10.48
C VAL A 144 -25.19 3.76 -10.26
N PHE A 145 -25.47 2.81 -11.14
CA PHE A 145 -24.92 1.46 -11.05
C PHE A 145 -23.38 1.45 -11.03
N ALA A 146 -22.73 2.12 -12.00
CA ALA A 146 -21.28 2.14 -12.13
C ALA A 146 -20.60 2.84 -10.93
N VAL A 147 -21.11 3.99 -10.51
CA VAL A 147 -20.61 4.73 -9.35
C VAL A 147 -20.75 3.89 -8.07
N THR A 148 -21.93 3.32 -7.83
CA THR A 148 -22.17 2.50 -6.63
C THR A 148 -21.28 1.26 -6.61
N THR A 149 -21.07 0.61 -7.77
CA THR A 149 -20.17 -0.54 -7.87
C THR A 149 -18.73 -0.17 -7.50
N VAL A 150 -18.23 0.98 -7.94
CA VAL A 150 -16.89 1.46 -7.55
C VAL A 150 -16.86 1.83 -6.08
N LEU A 151 -17.90 2.47 -5.55
CA LEU A 151 -17.99 2.84 -4.14
C LEU A 151 -18.01 1.63 -3.20
N VAL A 152 -18.62 0.50 -3.60
CA VAL A 152 -18.55 -0.77 -2.83
C VAL A 152 -17.10 -1.18 -2.56
N THR A 153 -16.22 -1.04 -3.56
CA THR A 153 -14.81 -1.43 -3.43
C THR A 153 -13.94 -0.37 -2.76
N ILE A 154 -14.36 0.90 -2.78
CA ILE A 154 -13.64 2.02 -2.16
C ILE A 154 -14.01 2.20 -0.68
N ALA A 155 -15.25 1.91 -0.29
CA ALA A 155 -15.76 2.17 1.07
C ALA A 155 -14.85 1.63 2.19
N PRO A 156 -14.32 0.39 2.12
CA PRO A 156 -13.42 -0.13 3.16
C PRO A 156 -12.11 0.66 3.30
N LEU A 157 -11.71 1.41 2.25
CA LEU A 157 -10.46 2.18 2.23
C LEU A 157 -10.58 3.55 2.89
N LEU A 158 -11.79 3.96 3.29
CA LEU A 158 -12.07 5.30 3.80
C LEU A 158 -11.93 5.42 5.32
N ALA A 159 -11.97 4.31 6.05
CA ALA A 159 -11.87 4.28 7.51
C ALA A 159 -10.48 4.65 8.01
N GLY A 160 -9.46 4.22 7.28
CA GLY A 160 -8.08 4.47 7.65
C GLY A 160 -7.31 5.19 6.55
N MET A 161 -6.38 6.04 6.94
CA MET A 161 -5.45 6.67 6.03
C MET A 161 -4.17 5.85 5.91
N GLN A 162 -3.73 5.64 4.68
CA GLN A 162 -2.48 4.92 4.44
C GLN A 162 -1.90 5.31 3.07
N PHE A 163 -0.64 5.73 3.09
CA PHE A 163 0.03 6.26 1.90
C PHE A 163 0.14 5.24 0.75
N THR A 164 0.26 3.93 1.05
CA THR A 164 0.29 2.87 0.02
C THR A 164 -1.06 2.77 -0.68
N ILE A 165 -2.18 2.84 0.07
CA ILE A 165 -3.54 2.83 -0.48
C ILE A 165 -3.73 4.01 -1.43
N SER A 166 -3.42 5.22 -0.95
CA SER A 166 -3.57 6.46 -1.74
C SER A 166 -2.74 6.42 -3.02
N ALA A 167 -1.48 5.97 -2.94
CA ALA A 167 -0.59 5.85 -4.09
C ALA A 167 -1.06 4.77 -5.08
N THR A 168 -1.51 3.60 -4.59
CA THR A 168 -2.01 2.52 -5.43
C THR A 168 -3.27 2.95 -6.17
N LEU A 169 -4.23 3.60 -5.49
CA LEU A 169 -5.42 4.15 -6.13
C LEU A 169 -5.09 5.24 -7.16
N ALA A 170 -4.09 6.09 -6.88
CA ALA A 170 -3.63 7.08 -7.85
C ALA A 170 -3.05 6.41 -9.10
N GLY A 171 -2.25 5.34 -8.94
CA GLY A 171 -1.76 4.52 -10.05
C GLY A 171 -2.88 3.88 -10.86
N ILE A 172 -3.89 3.31 -10.18
CA ILE A 172 -5.07 2.73 -10.80
C ILE A 172 -5.85 3.80 -11.58
N ALA A 173 -6.16 4.93 -10.96
CA ALA A 173 -6.93 6.01 -11.58
C ALA A 173 -6.19 6.59 -12.80
N ALA A 174 -4.91 6.87 -12.66
CA ALA A 174 -4.07 7.37 -13.72
C ALA A 174 -4.00 6.41 -14.91
N MET A 175 -3.67 5.13 -14.67
CA MET A 175 -3.53 4.16 -15.74
C MET A 175 -4.86 3.71 -16.33
N THR A 176 -5.96 3.81 -15.58
CA THR A 176 -7.32 3.64 -16.13
C THR A 176 -7.58 4.65 -17.24
N ILE A 177 -7.30 5.93 -16.99
CA ILE A 177 -7.46 6.98 -18.01
C ILE A 177 -6.45 6.78 -19.15
N ALA A 178 -5.16 6.64 -18.83
CA ALA A 178 -4.13 6.51 -19.85
C ALA A 178 -4.36 5.32 -20.77
N ALA A 179 -4.61 4.13 -20.22
CA ALA A 179 -4.81 2.92 -20.99
C ALA A 179 -6.06 3.01 -21.87
N THR A 180 -7.16 3.52 -21.35
CA THR A 180 -8.41 3.64 -22.12
C THR A 180 -8.32 4.72 -23.19
N GLU A 181 -7.63 5.83 -22.97
CA GLU A 181 -7.33 6.83 -24.00
C GLU A 181 -6.45 6.25 -25.10
N LEU A 182 -5.44 5.45 -24.74
CA LEU A 182 -4.56 4.79 -25.70
C LEU A 182 -5.26 3.69 -26.51
N LEU A 183 -6.36 3.13 -26.01
CA LEU A 183 -7.21 2.21 -26.77
C LEU A 183 -8.07 2.93 -27.82
N GLN A 184 -8.20 4.27 -27.74
CA GLN A 184 -8.96 5.05 -28.72
C GLN A 184 -8.13 5.36 -29.99
N PRO A 185 -8.78 5.59 -31.14
CA PRO A 185 -8.08 5.99 -32.36
C PRO A 185 -7.29 7.30 -32.21
N ALA A 186 -7.88 8.30 -31.53
CA ALA A 186 -7.32 9.64 -31.29
C ALA A 186 -7.28 9.94 -29.79
N PRO A 187 -6.20 9.60 -29.08
CA PRO A 187 -6.09 9.87 -27.64
C PRO A 187 -5.96 11.38 -27.36
N ARG A 188 -6.63 11.83 -26.29
CA ARG A 188 -6.64 13.24 -25.84
C ARG A 188 -5.40 13.54 -25.01
N ARG A 189 -4.56 14.43 -25.51
CA ARG A 189 -3.29 14.80 -24.85
C ARG A 189 -3.48 15.37 -23.44
N SER A 190 -4.55 16.15 -23.21
CA SER A 190 -4.85 16.73 -21.89
C SER A 190 -5.15 15.68 -20.84
N LEU A 191 -5.88 14.61 -21.19
CA LEU A 191 -6.14 13.50 -20.26
C LEU A 191 -4.90 12.64 -20.01
N LEU A 192 -4.08 12.44 -21.03
CA LEU A 192 -2.78 11.75 -20.85
C LEU A 192 -1.86 12.57 -19.93
N ALA A 193 -1.83 13.91 -20.07
CA ALA A 193 -1.05 14.78 -19.20
C ALA A 193 -1.57 14.75 -17.75
N ALA A 194 -2.89 14.84 -17.54
CA ALA A 194 -3.49 14.73 -16.20
C ALA A 194 -3.22 13.35 -15.56
N SER A 195 -3.33 12.29 -16.36
CA SER A 195 -2.97 10.93 -15.94
C SER A 195 -1.51 10.83 -15.53
N ALA A 196 -0.59 11.38 -16.33
CA ALA A 196 0.83 11.40 -16.01
C ALA A 196 1.12 12.17 -14.70
N ALA A 197 0.46 13.32 -14.49
CA ALA A 197 0.61 14.10 -13.26
C ALA A 197 0.13 13.31 -12.01
N LEU A 198 -1.06 12.67 -12.10
CA LEU A 198 -1.59 11.86 -11.00
C LEU A 198 -0.71 10.63 -10.71
N LEU A 199 -0.21 9.97 -11.78
CA LEU A 199 0.71 8.85 -11.66
C LEU A 199 2.01 9.27 -10.97
N THR A 200 2.59 10.39 -11.40
CA THR A 200 3.83 10.93 -10.81
C THR A 200 3.62 11.25 -9.33
N ALA A 201 2.50 11.86 -8.95
CA ALA A 201 2.16 12.11 -7.55
C ALA A 201 2.08 10.80 -6.74
N GLY A 202 1.43 9.77 -7.28
CA GLY A 202 1.38 8.45 -6.67
C GLY A 202 2.75 7.79 -6.52
N LEU A 203 3.59 7.89 -7.57
CA LEU A 203 4.96 7.35 -7.55
C LEU A 203 5.87 8.06 -6.55
N LEU A 204 5.70 9.36 -6.34
CA LEU A 204 6.46 10.11 -5.32
C LEU A 204 6.04 9.73 -3.89
N VAL A 205 4.77 9.38 -3.67
CA VAL A 205 4.27 8.93 -2.36
C VAL A 205 4.65 7.47 -2.09
N ARG A 206 4.43 6.55 -3.03
CA ARG A 206 4.80 5.13 -2.90
C ARG A 206 5.04 4.50 -4.27
N PRO A 207 6.30 4.45 -4.76
CA PRO A 207 6.60 4.01 -6.12
C PRO A 207 6.04 2.61 -6.44
N MET A 208 6.26 1.64 -5.55
CA MET A 208 5.83 0.26 -5.75
C MET A 208 4.29 0.11 -5.75
N GLY A 209 3.59 0.84 -4.85
CA GLY A 209 2.13 0.80 -4.79
C GLY A 209 1.49 1.37 -6.06
N ALA A 210 1.90 2.57 -6.47
CA ALA A 210 1.40 3.21 -7.69
C ALA A 210 1.72 2.39 -8.95
N ALA A 211 2.93 1.82 -9.04
CA ALA A 211 3.32 0.97 -10.15
C ALA A 211 2.50 -0.32 -10.19
N ALA A 212 2.32 -1.01 -9.07
CA ALA A 212 1.55 -2.25 -8.99
C ALA A 212 0.10 -2.02 -9.43
N GLY A 213 -0.57 -0.98 -8.90
CA GLY A 213 -1.91 -0.60 -9.31
C GLY A 213 -2.00 -0.27 -10.80
N GLY A 214 -1.06 0.51 -11.30
CA GLY A 214 -1.02 0.92 -12.70
C GLY A 214 -0.76 -0.24 -13.68
N LEU A 215 0.21 -1.10 -13.39
CA LEU A 215 0.51 -2.28 -14.22
C LEU A 215 -0.63 -3.28 -14.21
N LEU A 216 -1.28 -3.47 -13.06
CA LEU A 216 -2.46 -4.34 -12.98
C LEU A 216 -3.57 -3.85 -13.90
N VAL A 217 -3.87 -2.55 -13.93
CA VAL A 217 -4.89 -1.98 -14.85
C VAL A 217 -4.54 -2.28 -16.30
N VAL A 218 -3.28 -2.11 -16.71
CA VAL A 218 -2.85 -2.46 -18.08
C VAL A 218 -3.09 -3.94 -18.37
N GLY A 219 -2.72 -4.82 -17.44
CA GLY A 219 -2.96 -6.27 -17.56
C GLY A 219 -4.45 -6.61 -17.67
N LEU A 220 -5.29 -6.01 -16.82
CA LEU A 220 -6.74 -6.24 -16.80
C LEU A 220 -7.46 -5.74 -18.07
N LEU A 221 -6.92 -4.73 -18.76
CA LEU A 221 -7.46 -4.21 -20.02
C LEU A 221 -6.89 -4.93 -21.26
N LEU A 222 -5.88 -5.79 -21.09
CA LEU A 222 -5.28 -6.55 -22.20
C LEU A 222 -6.29 -7.46 -22.92
N PRO A 223 -7.18 -8.23 -22.23
CA PRO A 223 -8.21 -9.02 -22.87
C PRO A 223 -9.16 -8.19 -23.77
N LEU A 224 -9.47 -6.94 -23.33
CA LEU A 224 -10.24 -6.01 -24.15
C LEU A 224 -9.50 -5.61 -25.42
N ALA A 225 -8.19 -5.31 -25.33
CA ALA A 225 -7.37 -4.97 -26.49
C ALA A 225 -7.25 -6.12 -27.50
N ILE A 226 -7.24 -7.37 -27.01
CA ILE A 226 -7.14 -8.58 -27.83
C ILE A 226 -8.46 -8.90 -28.52
N SER A 227 -9.60 -8.55 -27.93
CA SER A 227 -10.93 -8.89 -28.45
C SER A 227 -11.29 -8.18 -29.76
N ASP A 228 -10.65 -7.07 -30.09
CA ASP A 228 -10.84 -6.33 -31.32
C ASP A 228 -9.85 -6.79 -32.40
N ARG A 229 -10.35 -7.52 -33.39
CA ARG A 229 -9.51 -8.13 -34.43
C ARG A 229 -8.88 -7.11 -35.39
N GLU A 230 -9.57 -6.01 -35.71
CA GLU A 230 -9.12 -5.02 -36.71
C GLU A 230 -7.92 -4.19 -36.18
N ASP A 231 -7.96 -3.71 -34.94
CA ASP A 231 -6.93 -2.83 -34.35
C ASP A 231 -6.07 -3.54 -33.28
N ARG A 232 -6.16 -4.86 -33.17
CA ARG A 232 -5.54 -5.66 -32.09
C ARG A 232 -4.06 -5.33 -31.90
N ARG A 233 -3.26 -5.37 -32.98
CA ARG A 233 -1.80 -5.13 -32.90
C ARG A 233 -1.50 -3.72 -32.38
N ARG A 234 -2.20 -2.73 -32.89
CA ARG A 234 -2.03 -1.32 -32.51
C ARG A 234 -2.37 -1.09 -31.04
N ARG A 235 -3.45 -1.69 -30.54
CA ARG A 235 -3.90 -1.56 -29.14
C ARG A 235 -2.94 -2.23 -28.18
N ILE A 236 -2.52 -3.46 -28.47
CA ILE A 236 -1.51 -4.18 -27.67
C ILE A 236 -0.21 -3.38 -27.62
N TYR A 237 0.26 -2.88 -28.78
CA TYR A 237 1.46 -2.06 -28.83
C TYR A 237 1.36 -0.79 -27.99
N ARG A 238 0.26 -0.07 -28.02
CA ARG A 238 0.03 1.13 -27.22
C ARG A 238 -0.03 0.84 -25.72
N LEU A 239 -0.70 -0.24 -25.30
CA LEU A 239 -0.68 -0.69 -23.92
C LEU A 239 0.71 -1.12 -23.46
N GLY A 240 1.45 -1.81 -24.32
CA GLY A 240 2.85 -2.18 -24.08
C GLY A 240 3.75 -0.96 -23.87
N ILE A 241 3.57 0.09 -24.70
CA ILE A 241 4.29 1.37 -24.51
C ILE A 241 3.90 2.00 -23.17
N ALA A 242 2.63 2.03 -22.79
CA ALA A 242 2.20 2.60 -21.51
C ALA A 242 2.83 1.86 -20.32
N ALA A 243 2.85 0.53 -20.36
CA ALA A 243 3.51 -0.29 -19.34
C ALA A 243 5.02 -0.01 -19.31
N LEU A 244 5.67 0.05 -20.46
CA LEU A 244 7.10 0.33 -20.57
C LEU A 244 7.44 1.72 -20.03
N LEU A 245 6.68 2.75 -20.39
CA LEU A 245 6.86 4.11 -19.87
C LEU A 245 6.68 4.17 -18.35
N LEU A 246 5.70 3.44 -17.81
CA LEU A 246 5.53 3.33 -16.36
C LEU A 246 6.78 2.71 -15.70
N VAL A 247 7.28 1.60 -16.23
CA VAL A 247 8.50 0.95 -15.72
C VAL A 247 9.71 1.87 -15.80
N ILE A 248 9.91 2.56 -16.93
CA ILE A 248 11.00 3.53 -17.10
C ILE A 248 10.87 4.68 -16.09
N THR A 249 9.66 5.19 -15.86
CA THR A 249 9.42 6.27 -14.89
C THR A 249 9.74 5.81 -13.47
N VAL A 250 9.28 4.62 -13.09
CA VAL A 250 9.59 4.03 -11.76
C VAL A 250 11.10 3.88 -11.59
N PHE A 251 11.77 3.31 -12.59
CA PHE A 251 13.22 3.14 -12.54
C PHE A 251 13.96 4.47 -12.49
N GLY A 252 13.54 5.45 -13.29
CA GLY A 252 14.11 6.80 -13.29
C GLY A 252 13.96 7.52 -11.93
N LEU A 253 12.75 7.47 -11.34
CA LEU A 253 12.51 8.05 -10.02
C LEU A 253 13.30 7.30 -8.93
N SER A 254 13.38 5.97 -8.99
CA SER A 254 14.18 5.20 -8.03
C SER A 254 15.66 5.57 -8.09
N ASN A 255 16.24 5.70 -9.29
CA ASN A 255 17.63 6.13 -9.44
C ASN A 255 17.86 7.59 -8.96
N LEU A 256 16.89 8.47 -9.21
CA LEU A 256 16.94 9.84 -8.70
C LEU A 256 16.92 9.85 -7.17
N ASP A 257 16.07 9.05 -6.57
CA ASP A 257 15.99 8.93 -5.11
C ASP A 257 17.30 8.36 -4.53
N ASP A 258 17.88 7.33 -5.17
CA ASP A 258 19.21 6.81 -4.81
C ASP A 258 20.30 7.88 -4.90
N ALA A 259 20.28 8.70 -5.94
CA ALA A 259 21.23 9.80 -6.10
C ALA A 259 21.07 10.84 -4.97
N LEU A 260 19.84 11.17 -4.58
CA LEU A 260 19.58 12.09 -3.45
C LEU A 260 20.10 11.52 -2.13
N TYR A 261 19.89 10.24 -1.85
CA TYR A 261 20.41 9.59 -0.64
C TYR A 261 21.96 9.60 -0.60
N ARG A 262 22.63 9.42 -1.75
CA ARG A 262 24.10 9.47 -1.83
C ARG A 262 24.70 10.81 -1.46
N LEU A 263 23.93 11.90 -1.47
CA LEU A 263 24.38 13.21 -1.00
C LEU A 263 24.66 13.23 0.51
N SER A 264 24.16 12.25 1.27
CA SER A 264 24.39 12.11 2.71
C SER A 264 24.80 10.67 3.07
N PRO A 265 26.09 10.43 3.39
CA PRO A 265 26.57 9.09 3.72
C PRO A 265 25.77 8.39 4.84
N ALA A 266 25.39 9.13 5.89
CA ALA A 266 24.62 8.59 7.00
C ALA A 266 23.22 8.13 6.58
N TRP A 267 22.55 8.89 5.72
CA TRP A 267 21.22 8.51 5.23
C TRP A 267 21.31 7.39 4.18
N SER A 268 22.37 7.35 3.39
CA SER A 268 22.62 6.24 2.47
C SER A 268 22.85 4.94 3.23
N ALA A 269 23.66 4.99 4.29
CA ALA A 269 23.89 3.84 5.17
C ALA A 269 22.59 3.33 5.79
N TYR A 270 21.79 4.23 6.38
CA TYR A 270 20.50 3.90 6.96
C TYR A 270 19.54 3.24 5.96
N ARG A 271 19.42 3.79 4.75
CA ARG A 271 18.57 3.22 3.71
C ARG A 271 18.98 1.80 3.35
N ASN A 272 20.28 1.58 3.20
CA ASN A 272 20.83 0.26 2.88
C ASN A 272 20.58 -0.74 4.01
N ASP A 273 20.84 -0.33 5.27
CA ASP A 273 20.59 -1.18 6.44
C ASP A 273 19.12 -1.53 6.58
N ARG A 274 18.26 -0.54 6.47
CA ARG A 274 16.82 -0.75 6.54
C ARG A 274 16.33 -1.72 5.46
N TRP A 275 16.86 -1.62 4.25
CA TRP A 275 16.52 -2.54 3.17
C TRP A 275 16.96 -3.97 3.49
N VAL A 276 18.19 -4.13 4.01
CA VAL A 276 18.71 -5.45 4.43
C VAL A 276 17.84 -6.03 5.55
N LEU A 277 17.57 -5.26 6.60
CA LEU A 277 16.77 -5.71 7.74
C LEU A 277 15.33 -6.07 7.34
N ALA A 278 14.67 -5.24 6.52
CA ALA A 278 13.34 -5.55 6.00
C ALA A 278 13.36 -6.83 5.15
N ARG A 279 14.37 -7.01 4.31
CA ARG A 279 14.50 -8.21 3.48
C ARG A 279 14.61 -9.48 4.31
N PHE A 280 15.37 -9.44 5.40
CA PHE A 280 15.57 -10.61 6.26
C PHE A 280 14.38 -10.89 7.19
N PHE A 281 13.81 -9.86 7.79
CA PHE A 281 12.91 -10.05 8.93
C PHE A 281 11.44 -9.78 8.60
N GLU A 282 11.15 -8.98 7.57
CA GLU A 282 9.76 -8.73 7.15
C GLU A 282 9.38 -9.53 5.89
N TRP A 283 10.29 -9.63 4.91
CA TRP A 283 9.95 -10.21 3.59
C TRP A 283 10.41 -11.65 3.40
N GLY A 284 10.82 -12.32 4.50
CA GLY A 284 11.10 -13.75 4.50
C GLY A 284 12.38 -14.13 3.74
N GLY A 285 13.46 -13.45 4.03
CA GLY A 285 14.81 -13.88 3.63
C GLY A 285 15.28 -15.07 4.46
N ASP A 286 14.47 -16.15 4.55
CA ASP A 286 14.81 -17.30 5.37
C ASP A 286 16.12 -17.91 4.89
N LEU A 287 17.09 -17.93 5.80
CA LEU A 287 18.34 -18.65 5.62
C LEU A 287 18.22 -20.02 6.29
N PRO A 288 18.77 -21.07 5.70
CA PRO A 288 18.92 -22.36 6.39
C PRO A 288 19.65 -22.18 7.72
N SER A 289 19.24 -22.91 8.76
CA SER A 289 19.81 -22.78 10.12
C SER A 289 21.35 -22.94 10.14
N ALA A 290 21.90 -23.85 9.33
CA ALA A 290 23.35 -24.02 9.18
C ALA A 290 24.04 -22.77 8.59
N SER A 291 23.34 -22.05 7.70
CA SER A 291 23.84 -20.80 7.11
C SER A 291 23.81 -19.66 8.11
N ILE A 292 22.79 -19.61 8.97
CA ILE A 292 22.68 -18.63 10.06
C ILE A 292 23.84 -18.82 11.04
N GLU A 293 24.13 -20.04 11.45
CA GLU A 293 25.23 -20.35 12.39
C GLU A 293 26.58 -19.94 11.82
N SER A 294 26.87 -20.31 10.56
CA SER A 294 28.09 -19.91 9.87
C SER A 294 28.22 -18.38 9.75
N LEU A 295 27.12 -17.70 9.52
CA LEU A 295 27.07 -16.24 9.37
C LEU A 295 27.30 -15.55 10.72
N ARG A 296 26.63 -16.01 11.78
CA ARG A 296 26.81 -15.51 13.15
C ARG A 296 28.28 -15.62 13.57
N SER A 297 28.88 -16.79 13.39
CA SER A 297 30.29 -17.01 13.69
C SER A 297 31.21 -16.03 12.97
N ARG A 298 30.97 -15.78 11.67
CA ARG A 298 31.76 -14.82 10.88
C ARG A 298 31.59 -13.37 11.33
N LEU A 299 30.40 -12.98 11.82
CA LEU A 299 30.12 -11.64 12.30
C LEU A 299 30.51 -11.43 13.77
N GLY A 300 30.93 -12.51 14.47
CA GLY A 300 31.20 -12.52 15.90
C GLY A 300 29.94 -12.25 16.71
N TRP A 301 28.76 -12.73 16.23
CA TRP A 301 27.49 -12.63 16.92
C TRP A 301 27.17 -13.90 17.71
N SER A 302 26.70 -13.72 18.92
CA SER A 302 26.12 -14.78 19.73
C SER A 302 24.73 -15.20 19.15
N ALA A 303 24.15 -16.24 19.74
CA ALA A 303 22.75 -16.58 19.44
C ALA A 303 21.82 -15.44 19.80
N ASN A 304 22.08 -14.79 20.92
CA ASN A 304 21.28 -13.71 21.42
C ASN A 304 21.43 -12.42 20.61
N ASP A 305 22.64 -12.09 20.12
CA ASP A 305 22.82 -10.93 19.22
C ASP A 305 22.00 -11.08 17.95
N TRP A 306 21.91 -12.30 17.40
CA TRP A 306 21.04 -12.58 16.27
C TRP A 306 19.56 -12.40 16.62
N GLU A 307 19.13 -12.91 17.78
CA GLU A 307 17.76 -12.79 18.24
C GLU A 307 17.37 -11.33 18.53
N LEU A 308 18.27 -10.51 19.10
CA LEU A 308 18.08 -9.07 19.26
C LEU A 308 17.79 -8.40 17.92
N LEU A 309 18.55 -8.75 16.88
CA LEU A 309 18.34 -8.20 15.55
C LEU A 309 17.00 -8.64 14.96
N GLN A 310 16.65 -9.93 15.08
CA GLN A 310 15.37 -10.49 14.61
C GLN A 310 14.17 -9.89 15.31
N ARG A 311 14.30 -9.57 16.59
CA ARG A 311 13.25 -8.94 17.39
C ARG A 311 13.33 -7.41 17.39
N PHE A 312 14.04 -6.81 16.44
CA PHE A 312 14.15 -5.35 16.27
C PHE A 312 14.79 -4.58 17.45
N TRP A 313 15.62 -5.25 18.26
CA TRP A 313 16.45 -4.63 19.29
C TRP A 313 17.86 -4.27 18.82
N GLY A 314 18.19 -4.51 17.57
CA GLY A 314 19.52 -4.30 16.99
C GLY A 314 19.92 -2.83 16.86
N ILE A 315 20.01 -2.11 17.98
CA ILE A 315 20.33 -0.67 18.04
C ILE A 315 21.75 -0.41 18.55
N ASP A 316 22.37 -1.37 19.21
CA ASP A 316 23.71 -1.23 19.75
C ASP A 316 24.76 -1.21 18.64
N ALA A 317 25.42 -0.06 18.46
CA ALA A 317 26.33 0.16 17.34
C ALA A 317 27.60 -0.70 17.42
N ALA A 318 28.01 -1.17 18.59
CA ALA A 318 29.18 -2.05 18.74
C ALA A 318 28.88 -3.45 18.21
N ILE A 319 27.65 -3.92 18.39
CA ILE A 319 27.23 -5.27 18.01
C ILE A 319 26.62 -5.26 16.62
N HIS A 320 25.68 -4.35 16.34
CA HIS A 320 24.91 -4.26 15.11
C HIS A 320 25.34 -3.08 14.24
N SER A 321 26.67 -2.90 14.04
CA SER A 321 27.18 -1.81 13.21
C SER A 321 26.71 -1.91 11.75
N HIS A 322 26.65 -0.78 11.06
CA HIS A 322 26.39 -0.73 9.62
C HIS A 322 27.23 -1.74 8.83
N THR A 323 28.53 -1.83 9.12
CA THR A 323 29.44 -2.76 8.44
C THR A 323 29.00 -4.21 8.62
N LYS A 324 28.59 -4.62 9.84
CA LYS A 324 28.11 -5.98 10.11
C LYS A 324 26.77 -6.26 9.44
N VAL A 325 25.85 -5.30 9.43
CA VAL A 325 24.55 -5.43 8.72
C VAL A 325 24.77 -5.55 7.22
N GLN A 326 25.70 -4.79 6.63
CA GLN A 326 26.05 -4.95 5.22
C GLN A 326 26.76 -6.27 4.92
N ALA A 327 27.59 -6.77 5.83
CA ALA A 327 28.21 -8.09 5.71
C ALA A 327 27.16 -9.23 5.75
N LEU A 328 26.08 -9.08 6.51
CA LEU A 328 24.91 -9.96 6.47
C LEU A 328 24.33 -10.06 5.06
N TYR A 329 24.16 -8.92 4.38
CA TYR A 329 23.65 -8.90 3.01
C TYR A 329 24.61 -9.54 2.01
N GLY A 330 25.91 -9.23 2.11
CA GLY A 330 26.96 -9.85 1.27
C GLY A 330 27.01 -11.37 1.42
N ALA A 331 26.90 -11.85 2.66
CA ALA A 331 26.85 -13.28 2.94
C ALA A 331 25.58 -13.94 2.41
N TRP A 332 24.42 -13.29 2.53
CA TRP A 332 23.18 -13.77 1.94
C TRP A 332 23.27 -13.86 0.42
N LEU A 333 23.87 -12.87 -0.25
CA LEU A 333 24.11 -12.92 -1.69
C LEU A 333 25.00 -14.08 -2.10
N SER A 334 26.03 -14.41 -1.31
CA SER A 334 26.97 -15.51 -1.59
C SER A 334 26.39 -16.89 -1.29
N LEU A 335 25.52 -17.01 -0.29
CA LEU A 335 24.87 -18.26 0.10
C LEU A 335 23.66 -18.59 -0.77
N ALA A 336 23.07 -17.58 -1.37
CA ALA A 336 21.90 -17.74 -2.21
C ALA A 336 22.34 -18.08 -3.64
N ASP A 337 22.83 -19.28 -3.86
CA ASP A 337 22.85 -19.85 -5.21
C ASP A 337 21.44 -19.71 -5.82
N TRP A 338 21.38 -19.34 -7.09
CA TRP A 338 20.09 -19.15 -7.80
C TRP A 338 19.18 -20.36 -7.68
N SER A 339 19.76 -21.56 -7.64
CA SER A 339 19.03 -22.82 -7.44
C SER A 339 18.32 -22.88 -6.07
N VAL A 340 18.97 -22.42 -4.98
CA VAL A 340 18.40 -22.38 -3.63
C VAL A 340 17.28 -21.34 -3.55
N ARG A 341 17.45 -20.18 -4.20
CA ARG A 341 16.38 -19.15 -4.30
C ARG A 341 15.19 -19.65 -5.12
N ALA A 342 15.44 -20.28 -6.26
CA ALA A 342 14.38 -20.84 -7.08
C ALA A 342 13.64 -21.96 -6.33
N HIS A 343 14.35 -22.81 -5.62
CA HIS A 343 13.75 -23.87 -4.80
C HIS A 343 12.90 -23.32 -3.66
N SER A 344 13.42 -22.32 -2.92
CA SER A 344 12.64 -21.66 -1.87
C SER A 344 11.41 -20.92 -2.40
N LEU A 345 11.47 -20.33 -3.61
CA LEU A 345 10.31 -19.72 -4.26
C LEU A 345 9.28 -20.77 -4.69
N VAL A 346 9.73 -21.94 -5.17
CA VAL A 346 8.84 -23.06 -5.55
C VAL A 346 8.19 -23.66 -4.30
N GLU A 347 8.95 -23.89 -3.23
CA GLU A 347 8.40 -24.40 -1.97
C GLU A 347 7.43 -23.39 -1.34
N ARG A 348 7.75 -22.09 -1.35
CA ARG A 348 6.79 -21.04 -0.95
C ARG A 348 5.58 -21.05 -1.85
N GLY A 349 5.75 -21.11 -3.16
CA GLY A 349 4.64 -21.20 -4.09
C GLY A 349 3.72 -22.36 -3.77
N ALA A 350 4.26 -23.51 -3.39
CA ALA A 350 3.47 -24.67 -2.99
C ALA A 350 2.74 -24.47 -1.65
N THR A 351 3.39 -23.81 -0.67
CA THR A 351 2.79 -23.50 0.65
C THR A 351 1.78 -22.36 0.55
N GLU A 352 2.09 -21.31 -0.20
CA GLU A 352 1.22 -20.14 -0.38
C GLU A 352 0.02 -20.42 -1.30
N LEU A 353 0.11 -21.39 -2.20
CA LEU A 353 -1.03 -21.94 -2.95
C LEU A 353 -1.91 -22.86 -2.09
N SER A 354 -1.71 -22.85 -0.76
CA SER A 354 -2.56 -23.61 0.14
C SER A 354 -4.04 -23.24 0.02
N ALA A 355 -4.91 -24.19 0.31
CA ALA A 355 -6.36 -23.94 0.32
C ALA A 355 -6.76 -22.79 1.26
N ALA A 356 -6.02 -22.60 2.37
CA ALA A 356 -6.23 -21.51 3.33
C ALA A 356 -5.95 -20.13 2.71
N THR A 357 -4.84 -19.96 2.00
CA THR A 357 -4.50 -18.70 1.31
C THR A 357 -5.52 -18.40 0.21
N MET A 358 -5.87 -19.40 -0.60
CA MET A 358 -6.89 -19.22 -1.64
C MET A 358 -8.24 -18.85 -1.05
N LEU A 359 -8.64 -19.50 0.06
CA LEU A 359 -9.88 -19.16 0.76
C LEU A 359 -9.85 -17.73 1.33
N ARG A 360 -8.71 -17.30 1.88
CA ARG A 360 -8.50 -15.91 2.35
C ARG A 360 -8.68 -14.92 1.21
N LEU A 361 -7.94 -15.08 0.10
CA LEU A 361 -8.04 -14.18 -1.07
C LEU A 361 -9.47 -14.12 -1.63
N VAL A 362 -10.16 -15.25 -1.70
CA VAL A 362 -11.55 -15.29 -2.15
C VAL A 362 -12.47 -14.61 -1.14
N SER A 363 -12.35 -14.91 0.16
CA SER A 363 -13.21 -14.30 1.20
C SER A 363 -13.04 -12.78 1.29
N GLU A 364 -11.81 -12.28 1.22
CA GLU A 364 -11.52 -10.85 1.18
C GLU A 364 -12.00 -10.19 -0.13
N SER A 365 -12.16 -10.97 -1.22
CA SER A 365 -12.66 -10.48 -2.50
C SER A 365 -14.18 -10.60 -2.68
N VAL A 366 -14.91 -11.14 -1.74
CA VAL A 366 -16.35 -11.45 -1.90
C VAL A 366 -17.16 -10.25 -2.38
N ALA A 367 -16.95 -9.07 -1.80
CA ALA A 367 -17.65 -7.85 -2.20
C ALA A 367 -17.29 -7.44 -3.65
N THR A 368 -16.02 -7.54 -4.02
CA THR A 368 -15.53 -7.20 -5.37
C THR A 368 -15.99 -8.23 -6.40
N LEU A 369 -15.91 -9.51 -6.07
CA LEU A 369 -16.43 -10.58 -6.93
C LEU A 369 -17.94 -10.46 -7.11
N GLY A 370 -18.67 -10.12 -6.04
CA GLY A 370 -20.09 -9.78 -6.09
C GLY A 370 -20.36 -8.61 -7.02
N ALA A 371 -19.59 -7.53 -6.92
CA ALA A 371 -19.67 -6.39 -7.80
C ALA A 371 -19.38 -6.78 -9.28
N CYS A 372 -18.35 -7.57 -9.55
CA CYS A 372 -18.04 -8.09 -10.89
C CYS A 372 -19.14 -9.02 -11.42
N ALA A 373 -19.73 -9.86 -10.57
CA ALA A 373 -20.86 -10.71 -10.94
C ALA A 373 -22.09 -9.86 -11.31
N LEU A 374 -22.39 -8.79 -10.57
CA LEU A 374 -23.45 -7.85 -10.91
C LEU A 374 -23.20 -7.15 -12.24
N ILE A 375 -21.94 -6.76 -12.51
CA ILE A 375 -21.53 -6.21 -13.80
C ILE A 375 -21.79 -7.25 -14.89
N ALA A 376 -21.35 -8.50 -14.70
CA ALA A 376 -21.56 -9.58 -15.66
C ALA A 376 -23.04 -9.83 -15.93
N LEU A 377 -23.90 -9.81 -14.91
CA LEU A 377 -25.36 -9.97 -15.04
C LEU A 377 -26.00 -8.80 -15.78
N ALA A 378 -25.63 -7.56 -15.44
CA ALA A 378 -26.16 -6.36 -16.10
C ALA A 378 -25.81 -6.30 -17.59
N TYR A 379 -24.68 -6.89 -17.98
CA TYR A 379 -24.16 -6.90 -19.34
C TYR A 379 -24.16 -8.31 -19.96
N ALA A 380 -24.94 -9.26 -19.46
CA ALA A 380 -24.93 -10.69 -19.76
C ALA A 380 -24.93 -11.03 -21.26
N ARG A 381 -23.78 -10.97 -21.90
CA ARG A 381 -23.53 -11.46 -23.25
C ARG A 381 -22.23 -12.24 -23.29
N ARG A 382 -22.21 -13.38 -24.00
CA ARG A 382 -21.04 -14.27 -24.16
C ARG A 382 -19.76 -13.52 -24.56
N ARG A 383 -19.87 -12.42 -25.32
CA ARG A 383 -18.72 -11.61 -25.77
C ARG A 383 -17.99 -10.88 -24.64
N ALA A 384 -18.68 -10.55 -23.55
CA ALA A 384 -18.06 -9.90 -22.38
C ALA A 384 -17.54 -10.93 -21.37
N LEU A 385 -18.13 -12.12 -21.29
CA LEU A 385 -17.76 -13.13 -20.30
C LEU A 385 -16.30 -13.59 -20.45
N VAL A 386 -15.84 -13.83 -21.68
CA VAL A 386 -14.45 -14.30 -21.92
C VAL A 386 -13.42 -13.24 -21.48
N PRO A 387 -13.51 -11.97 -21.88
CA PRO A 387 -12.59 -10.94 -21.38
C PRO A 387 -12.68 -10.71 -19.87
N LEU A 388 -13.88 -10.79 -19.26
CA LEU A 388 -14.06 -10.67 -17.83
C LEU A 388 -13.38 -11.79 -17.05
N SER A 389 -13.59 -13.05 -17.50
CA SER A 389 -12.95 -14.22 -16.89
C SER A 389 -11.43 -14.14 -17.03
N ALA A 390 -10.92 -13.68 -18.18
CA ALA A 390 -9.50 -13.47 -18.39
C ALA A 390 -8.95 -12.36 -17.47
N SER A 391 -9.68 -11.24 -17.30
CA SER A 391 -9.28 -10.19 -16.36
C SER A 391 -9.28 -10.69 -14.91
N ALA A 392 -10.27 -11.45 -14.48
CA ALA A 392 -10.30 -12.07 -13.16
C ALA A 392 -9.11 -13.05 -12.97
N ALA A 393 -8.80 -13.87 -13.95
CA ALA A 393 -7.64 -14.76 -13.92
C ALA A 393 -6.31 -14.00 -13.80
N ILE A 394 -6.14 -12.90 -14.55
CA ILE A 394 -4.97 -12.02 -14.46
C ILE A 394 -4.88 -11.39 -13.06
N PHE A 395 -6.00 -10.94 -12.49
CA PHE A 395 -6.05 -10.38 -11.14
C PHE A 395 -5.54 -11.39 -10.09
N PHE A 396 -6.11 -12.59 -10.06
CA PHE A 396 -5.69 -13.61 -9.10
C PHE A 396 -4.25 -14.07 -9.34
N ALA A 397 -3.81 -14.21 -10.59
CA ALA A 397 -2.43 -14.54 -10.90
C ALA A 397 -1.46 -13.45 -10.41
N ALA A 398 -1.81 -12.17 -10.54
CA ALA A 398 -1.02 -11.07 -10.01
C ALA A 398 -0.98 -11.08 -8.46
N CYS A 399 -2.12 -11.30 -7.80
CA CYS A 399 -2.19 -11.41 -6.33
C CYS A 399 -1.32 -12.57 -5.82
N ILE A 400 -1.42 -13.75 -6.45
CA ILE A 400 -0.60 -14.92 -6.11
C ILE A 400 0.90 -14.62 -6.33
N ALA A 401 1.26 -13.98 -7.44
CA ALA A 401 2.65 -13.64 -7.70
C ALA A 401 3.22 -12.66 -6.65
N ILE A 402 2.42 -11.70 -6.18
CA ILE A 402 2.81 -10.78 -5.09
C ILE A 402 2.93 -11.55 -3.78
N GLU A 403 1.97 -12.44 -3.44
CA GLU A 403 2.00 -13.28 -2.25
C GLU A 403 3.29 -14.10 -2.18
N ILE A 404 3.62 -14.82 -3.27
CA ILE A 404 4.85 -15.62 -3.37
C ILE A 404 6.10 -14.75 -3.23
N GLY A 405 6.10 -13.56 -3.84
CA GLY A 405 7.25 -12.64 -3.83
C GLY A 405 7.52 -11.97 -2.48
N PHE A 406 6.48 -11.73 -1.68
CA PHE A 406 6.54 -10.94 -0.44
C PHE A 406 6.12 -11.71 0.81
N LYS A 407 5.96 -13.05 0.75
CA LYS A 407 5.52 -13.91 1.87
C LYS A 407 4.06 -13.70 2.27
N GLU A 408 3.52 -12.51 2.11
CA GLU A 408 2.14 -12.15 2.37
C GLU A 408 1.74 -10.95 1.50
N LEU A 409 0.57 -11.01 0.87
CA LEU A 409 -0.02 -9.87 0.19
C LEU A 409 -0.69 -8.96 1.23
N PRO A 410 -0.10 -7.81 1.57
CA PRO A 410 -0.65 -6.97 2.61
C PRO A 410 -2.03 -6.45 2.20
N THR A 411 -3.01 -6.45 3.12
CA THR A 411 -4.36 -5.92 2.89
C THR A 411 -4.34 -4.48 2.35
N ARG A 412 -3.37 -3.67 2.79
CA ARG A 412 -3.12 -2.30 2.32
C ARG A 412 -2.75 -2.18 0.84
N LEU A 413 -2.28 -3.27 0.22
CA LEU A 413 -2.06 -3.35 -1.23
C LEU A 413 -3.21 -4.08 -1.91
N PHE A 414 -3.68 -5.18 -1.34
CA PHE A 414 -4.72 -6.02 -1.92
C PHE A 414 -6.05 -5.27 -2.09
N ALA A 415 -6.51 -4.56 -1.05
CA ALA A 415 -7.78 -3.88 -1.07
C ALA A 415 -7.90 -2.82 -2.19
N PRO A 416 -6.93 -1.93 -2.45
CA PRO A 416 -7.01 -1.04 -3.61
C PRO A 416 -6.88 -1.77 -4.95
N LEU A 417 -6.18 -2.91 -5.06
CA LEU A 417 -6.11 -3.68 -6.32
C LEU A 417 -7.49 -4.23 -6.72
N GLN A 418 -8.38 -4.50 -5.78
CA GLN A 418 -9.77 -4.89 -6.06
C GLN A 418 -10.55 -3.79 -6.80
N VAL A 419 -10.25 -2.52 -6.53
CA VAL A 419 -10.83 -1.38 -7.26
C VAL A 419 -10.44 -1.45 -8.74
N ALA A 420 -9.20 -1.84 -9.05
CA ALA A 420 -8.75 -2.03 -10.44
C ALA A 420 -9.58 -3.08 -11.17
N LEU A 421 -9.86 -4.22 -10.52
CA LEU A 421 -10.68 -5.27 -11.12
C LEU A 421 -12.11 -4.79 -11.39
N ALA A 422 -12.75 -4.12 -10.44
CA ALA A 422 -14.12 -3.59 -10.61
C ALA A 422 -14.20 -2.56 -11.74
N VAL A 423 -13.26 -1.61 -11.77
CA VAL A 423 -13.20 -0.56 -12.80
C VAL A 423 -12.89 -1.15 -14.18
N ALA A 424 -11.91 -2.04 -14.30
CA ALA A 424 -11.58 -2.71 -15.55
C ALA A 424 -12.74 -3.54 -16.07
N SER A 425 -13.49 -4.21 -15.18
CA SER A 425 -14.70 -4.97 -15.53
C SER A 425 -15.80 -4.08 -16.10
N LEU A 426 -16.06 -2.92 -15.46
CA LEU A 426 -17.01 -1.93 -15.97
C LEU A 426 -16.60 -1.42 -17.36
N ILE A 427 -15.32 -1.07 -17.55
CA ILE A 427 -14.79 -0.60 -18.83
C ILE A 427 -14.96 -1.67 -19.91
N THR A 428 -14.55 -2.91 -19.61
CA THR A 428 -14.61 -4.04 -20.53
C THR A 428 -16.04 -4.31 -20.98
N CYS A 429 -16.97 -4.38 -20.03
CA CYS A 429 -18.38 -4.57 -20.34
C CYS A 429 -18.93 -3.43 -21.18
N ARG A 430 -18.61 -2.20 -20.79
CA ARG A 430 -19.11 -1.00 -21.43
C ARG A 430 -18.61 -0.85 -22.87
N MET A 431 -17.38 -1.24 -23.13
CA MET A 431 -16.78 -1.18 -24.47
C MET A 431 -17.18 -2.34 -25.39
N LEU A 432 -17.62 -3.48 -24.86
CA LEU A 432 -17.98 -4.65 -25.65
C LEU A 432 -19.49 -4.85 -25.84
N VAL A 433 -20.31 -4.34 -24.93
CA VAL A 433 -21.73 -4.70 -24.84
C VAL A 433 -22.62 -3.50 -24.50
N ARG A 434 -23.84 -3.46 -25.05
CA ARG A 434 -24.93 -2.61 -24.54
C ARG A 434 -25.59 -3.30 -23.36
N PRO A 435 -26.07 -2.56 -22.32
CA PRO A 435 -26.86 -3.16 -21.24
C PRO A 435 -28.03 -3.95 -21.80
N THR A 436 -28.27 -5.11 -21.24
CA THR A 436 -29.22 -6.07 -21.80
C THR A 436 -30.67 -5.61 -21.69
N THR A 437 -31.04 -5.10 -20.51
CA THR A 437 -32.38 -4.53 -20.26
C THR A 437 -32.32 -3.53 -19.13
N ARG A 438 -33.29 -2.60 -19.07
CA ARG A 438 -33.43 -1.66 -17.92
C ARG A 438 -33.64 -2.41 -16.60
N VAL A 439 -34.36 -3.52 -16.63
CA VAL A 439 -34.63 -4.35 -15.45
C VAL A 439 -33.34 -4.89 -14.83
N MET A 440 -32.44 -5.48 -15.63
CA MET A 440 -31.18 -6.03 -15.13
C MET A 440 -30.26 -4.93 -14.58
N THR A 441 -30.20 -3.77 -15.23
CA THR A 441 -29.42 -2.65 -14.74
C THR A 441 -30.00 -2.08 -13.44
N THR A 442 -31.34 -2.04 -13.29
CA THR A 442 -32.01 -1.62 -12.05
C THR A 442 -31.71 -2.61 -10.93
N LEU A 443 -31.87 -3.90 -11.18
CA LEU A 443 -31.56 -4.94 -10.20
C LEU A 443 -30.09 -4.87 -9.76
N GLY A 444 -29.17 -4.72 -10.70
CA GLY A 444 -27.75 -4.52 -10.43
C GLY A 444 -27.49 -3.28 -9.57
N ALA A 445 -28.14 -2.16 -9.87
CA ALA A 445 -28.02 -0.92 -9.10
C ALA A 445 -28.54 -1.07 -7.65
N VAL A 446 -29.67 -1.74 -7.47
CA VAL A 446 -30.25 -2.04 -6.14
C VAL A 446 -29.29 -2.93 -5.35
N LEU A 447 -28.82 -4.04 -5.93
CA LEU A 447 -27.91 -4.96 -5.25
C LEU A 447 -26.56 -4.29 -4.93
N ALA A 448 -25.99 -3.51 -5.85
CA ALA A 448 -24.77 -2.73 -5.59
C ALA A 448 -25.02 -1.70 -4.47
N GLY A 449 -26.21 -1.04 -4.45
CA GLY A 449 -26.61 -0.14 -3.38
C GLY A 449 -26.66 -0.83 -2.02
N THR A 450 -27.26 -2.02 -1.95
CA THR A 450 -27.31 -2.82 -0.72
C THR A 450 -25.92 -3.24 -0.24
N LEU A 451 -25.05 -3.70 -1.15
CA LEU A 451 -23.66 -4.03 -0.82
C LEU A 451 -22.89 -2.79 -0.34
N PHE A 452 -23.10 -1.63 -0.97
CA PHE A 452 -22.48 -0.39 -0.53
C PHE A 452 -22.91 0.02 0.87
N VAL A 453 -24.20 -0.05 1.18
CA VAL A 453 -24.74 0.24 2.54
C VAL A 453 -24.12 -0.70 3.56
N TYR A 454 -24.02 -1.99 3.26
CA TYR A 454 -23.37 -2.98 4.12
C TYR A 454 -21.89 -2.64 4.35
N GLN A 455 -21.13 -2.38 3.28
CA GLN A 455 -19.71 -2.00 3.38
C GLN A 455 -19.52 -0.69 4.13
N ALA A 456 -20.37 0.32 3.87
CA ALA A 456 -20.32 1.59 4.58
C ALA A 456 -20.59 1.40 6.09
N GLN A 457 -21.58 0.56 6.45
CA GLN A 457 -21.88 0.27 7.84
C GLN A 457 -20.71 -0.42 8.55
N THR A 458 -20.10 -1.45 7.94
CA THR A 458 -18.94 -2.13 8.52
C THR A 458 -17.76 -1.17 8.67
N THR A 459 -17.50 -0.33 7.66
CA THR A 459 -16.45 0.69 7.65
C THR A 459 -16.66 1.71 8.78
N ILE A 460 -17.87 2.23 8.94
CA ILE A 460 -18.21 3.19 10.00
C ILE A 460 -18.05 2.54 11.38
N THR A 461 -18.51 1.30 11.55
CA THR A 461 -18.40 0.57 12.82
C THR A 461 -16.93 0.38 13.23
N SER A 462 -16.09 -0.05 12.29
CA SER A 462 -14.64 -0.18 12.52
C SER A 462 -14.01 1.18 12.88
N ALA A 463 -14.27 2.21 12.09
CA ALA A 463 -13.69 3.52 12.31
C ALA A 463 -14.14 4.16 13.66
N VAL A 464 -15.36 3.91 14.10
CA VAL A 464 -15.84 4.33 15.45
C VAL A 464 -15.10 3.57 16.54
N ALA A 465 -14.85 2.26 16.37
CA ALA A 465 -14.05 1.48 17.30
C ALA A 465 -12.62 2.02 17.41
N ASP A 466 -11.96 2.28 16.27
CA ASP A 466 -10.61 2.86 16.20
C ASP A 466 -10.55 4.25 16.87
N SER A 467 -11.57 5.08 16.67
CA SER A 467 -11.65 6.40 17.32
C SER A 467 -11.78 6.29 18.84
N ARG A 468 -12.50 5.29 19.37
CA ARG A 468 -12.59 5.03 20.82
C ARG A 468 -11.25 4.54 21.36
N GLN A 469 -10.62 3.60 20.68
CA GLN A 469 -9.30 3.10 21.04
C GLN A 469 -8.26 4.22 21.06
N SER A 470 -8.30 5.15 20.10
CA SER A 470 -7.41 6.30 20.09
C SER A 470 -7.53 7.18 21.35
N LYS A 471 -8.77 7.44 21.81
CA LYS A 471 -9.00 8.23 23.05
C LYS A 471 -8.50 7.50 24.29
N GLU A 472 -8.66 6.18 24.30
CA GLU A 472 -8.13 5.34 25.37
C GLU A 472 -6.62 5.40 25.40
N ILE A 473 -5.94 5.26 24.25
CA ILE A 473 -4.49 5.39 24.13
C ILE A 473 -4.00 6.77 24.60
N ASP A 474 -4.69 7.85 24.21
CA ASP A 474 -4.34 9.20 24.68
C ASP A 474 -4.33 9.27 26.22
N THR A 475 -5.36 8.70 26.87
CA THR A 475 -5.47 8.66 28.33
C THR A 475 -4.36 7.82 28.96
N GLN A 476 -4.11 6.64 28.42
CA GLN A 476 -3.10 5.70 28.91
C GLN A 476 -1.68 6.25 28.77
N VAL A 477 -1.36 6.92 27.67
CA VAL A 477 -0.06 7.57 27.48
C VAL A 477 0.12 8.72 28.47
N LEU A 478 -0.91 9.54 28.70
CA LEU A 478 -0.83 10.62 29.70
C LEU A 478 -0.63 10.08 31.11
N GLU A 479 -1.21 8.93 31.45
CA GLU A 479 -1.00 8.27 32.73
C GLU A 479 0.43 7.74 32.87
N LEU A 480 0.96 7.10 31.82
CA LEU A 480 2.36 6.66 31.77
C LEU A 480 3.33 7.83 31.95
N LEU A 481 3.04 8.99 31.33
CA LEU A 481 3.89 10.17 31.45
C LEU A 481 3.89 10.79 32.86
N ARG A 482 2.87 10.55 33.68
CA ARG A 482 2.86 10.95 35.09
C ARG A 482 3.92 10.23 35.92
N GLN A 483 4.44 9.09 35.43
CA GLN A 483 5.58 8.40 36.06
C GLN A 483 6.92 9.13 35.87
N GLY A 484 6.93 10.24 35.11
CA GLY A 484 8.10 11.10 34.90
C GLY A 484 9.26 10.46 34.12
N PRO A 485 9.03 9.69 33.03
CA PRO A 485 10.12 9.11 32.28
C PRO A 485 10.96 10.19 31.59
N SER A 486 12.30 10.05 31.63
CA SER A 486 13.21 10.88 30.85
C SER A 486 13.18 10.50 29.37
N LEU A 487 12.95 9.20 29.09
CA LEU A 487 12.87 8.63 27.77
C LEU A 487 11.86 7.47 27.75
N LEU A 488 11.04 7.43 26.71
CA LEU A 488 10.25 6.25 26.34
C LEU A 488 10.92 5.51 25.19
N VAL A 489 11.20 4.23 25.37
CA VAL A 489 11.66 3.35 24.30
C VAL A 489 10.46 2.54 23.83
N LEU A 490 9.99 2.82 22.62
CA LEU A 490 8.82 2.19 22.03
C LEU A 490 9.29 1.06 21.11
N HIS A 491 9.10 -0.19 21.54
CA HIS A 491 9.55 -1.34 20.77
C HIS A 491 8.58 -1.65 19.64
N ALA A 492 9.07 -1.57 18.40
CA ALA A 492 8.39 -1.98 17.14
C ALA A 492 6.86 -1.79 17.18
N ASP A 493 6.11 -2.89 17.13
CA ASP A 493 4.65 -2.91 17.08
C ASP A 493 4.00 -3.00 18.48
N SER A 494 4.79 -2.97 19.56
CA SER A 494 4.25 -3.06 20.93
C SER A 494 3.58 -1.77 21.41
N PHE A 495 3.81 -0.66 20.72
CA PHE A 495 3.13 0.60 20.99
C PHE A 495 2.21 0.96 19.81
N PRO A 496 0.93 1.24 20.07
CA PRO A 496 -0.06 1.55 19.04
C PRO A 496 0.13 2.97 18.47
N SER A 497 1.23 3.17 17.76
CA SER A 497 1.69 4.46 17.23
C SER A 497 0.66 5.14 16.33
N GLU A 498 -0.09 4.35 15.56
CA GLU A 498 -1.12 4.78 14.61
C GLU A 498 -2.31 5.46 15.30
N TYR A 499 -2.58 5.12 16.54
CA TYR A 499 -3.65 5.74 17.35
C TYR A 499 -3.16 6.99 18.09
N TRP A 500 -1.89 7.07 18.46
CA TRP A 500 -1.31 8.24 19.11
C TRP A 500 -0.98 9.35 18.11
N TRP A 501 -0.31 9.03 16.99
CA TRP A 501 0.00 9.98 15.90
C TRP A 501 -1.03 9.88 14.77
N ARG A 502 -2.31 10.12 15.09
CA ARG A 502 -3.42 10.09 14.13
C ARG A 502 -3.29 11.16 13.04
N PRO A 503 -3.85 10.91 11.83
CA PRO A 503 -3.96 11.96 10.81
C PRO A 503 -4.67 13.22 11.34
N PHE A 504 -4.19 14.38 10.94
CA PHE A 504 -4.72 15.70 11.31
C PHE A 504 -4.76 16.00 12.82
N HIS A 505 -4.14 15.18 13.64
CA HIS A 505 -4.10 15.32 15.07
C HIS A 505 -2.69 15.62 15.55
N THR A 506 -2.55 16.58 16.44
CA THR A 506 -1.31 16.84 17.18
C THR A 506 -1.45 16.17 18.55
N PRO A 507 -0.57 15.23 18.92
CA PRO A 507 -0.59 14.65 20.25
C PRO A 507 -0.57 15.72 21.34
N PRO A 508 -1.31 15.53 22.45
CA PRO A 508 -1.44 16.55 23.49
C PRO A 508 -0.12 16.85 24.20
N VAL A 509 0.83 15.92 24.13
CA VAL A 509 2.17 16.06 24.71
C VAL A 509 3.22 15.58 23.73
N ARG A 510 4.30 16.33 23.62
CA ARG A 510 5.46 15.91 22.83
C ARG A 510 6.26 14.87 23.62
N LEU A 511 6.25 13.62 23.16
CA LEU A 511 6.99 12.54 23.80
C LEU A 511 8.48 12.65 23.53
N ALA A 512 9.30 12.55 24.57
CA ALA A 512 10.71 12.17 24.44
C ALA A 512 10.74 10.65 24.23
N ALA A 513 10.66 10.22 22.98
CA ALA A 513 10.53 8.80 22.64
C ALA A 513 11.47 8.39 21.52
N LEU A 514 11.97 7.15 21.61
CA LEU A 514 12.65 6.43 20.54
C LEU A 514 11.77 5.27 20.10
N GLN A 515 11.38 5.22 18.84
CA GLN A 515 10.71 4.06 18.28
C GLN A 515 11.74 3.14 17.65
N LEU A 516 11.90 1.96 18.24
CA LEU A 516 12.74 0.89 17.72
C LEU A 516 12.01 0.12 16.60
N GLY A 517 12.78 -0.62 15.82
CA GLY A 517 12.29 -1.37 14.68
C GLY A 517 13.25 -1.24 13.51
N LEU A 518 12.76 -1.11 12.30
CA LEU A 518 13.58 -0.82 11.13
C LEU A 518 14.26 0.58 11.18
N ASN A 519 13.91 1.40 12.18
CA ASN A 519 14.48 2.74 12.38
C ASN A 519 15.69 2.76 13.33
N ASN A 520 16.15 1.62 13.82
CA ASN A 520 17.27 1.53 14.76
C ASN A 520 18.55 2.21 14.23
N HIS A 521 18.80 2.11 12.91
CA HIS A 521 19.95 2.72 12.24
C HIS A 521 19.66 4.13 11.69
N HIS A 522 18.52 4.73 12.03
CA HIS A 522 18.18 6.09 11.60
C HIS A 522 19.24 7.10 12.12
N PRO A 523 19.78 8.01 11.29
CA PRO A 523 20.91 8.86 11.67
C PRO A 523 20.71 9.69 12.94
N TYR A 524 19.50 10.19 13.15
CA TYR A 524 19.18 10.94 14.37
C TYR A 524 19.05 10.04 15.61
N VAL A 525 18.52 8.82 15.45
CA VAL A 525 18.45 7.83 16.52
C VAL A 525 19.86 7.43 16.94
N GLN A 526 20.71 7.06 16.00
CA GLN A 526 22.10 6.69 16.27
C GLN A 526 22.90 7.83 16.94
N ARG A 527 22.74 9.06 16.42
CA ARG A 527 23.38 10.23 17.02
C ARG A 527 22.91 10.48 18.45
N PHE A 528 21.61 10.37 18.70
CA PHE A 528 21.05 10.53 20.04
C PHE A 528 21.60 9.47 20.99
N VAL A 529 21.56 8.19 20.60
CA VAL A 529 22.09 7.07 21.40
C VAL A 529 23.59 7.25 21.68
N GLN A 530 24.37 7.67 20.68
CA GLN A 530 25.79 7.93 20.86
C GLN A 530 26.06 9.07 21.85
N ASN A 531 25.33 10.16 21.74
CA ASN A 531 25.55 11.35 22.57
C ASN A 531 25.05 11.19 24.00
N ALA A 532 23.89 10.54 24.18
CA ALA A 532 23.25 10.44 25.50
C ALA A 532 23.72 9.19 26.27
N TYR A 533 24.08 8.11 25.56
CA TYR A 533 24.32 6.80 26.19
C TYR A 533 25.61 6.11 25.69
N GLY A 534 26.52 6.85 25.09
CA GLY A 534 27.82 6.31 24.65
C GLY A 534 27.73 5.21 23.59
N GLY A 535 26.57 5.09 22.92
CA GLY A 535 26.34 4.10 21.85
C GLY A 535 25.62 2.82 22.29
N SER A 536 25.39 2.59 23.59
CA SER A 536 24.67 1.41 24.08
C SER A 536 23.36 1.79 24.77
N LEU A 537 22.27 1.82 23.98
CA LEU A 537 20.93 2.07 24.53
C LEU A 537 20.48 0.89 25.41
N LEU A 538 20.79 -0.34 25.02
CA LEU A 538 20.35 -1.53 25.77
C LEU A 538 20.93 -1.56 27.18
N HIS A 539 22.20 -1.17 27.35
CA HIS A 539 22.80 -0.98 28.65
C HIS A 539 22.13 0.15 29.45
N ALA A 540 21.89 1.30 28.78
CA ALA A 540 21.24 2.46 29.44
C ALA A 540 19.83 2.13 29.92
N ILE A 541 19.06 1.36 29.18
CA ILE A 541 17.70 0.91 29.57
C ILE A 541 17.70 0.25 30.96
N CYS A 542 18.76 -0.51 31.28
CA CYS A 542 18.84 -1.25 32.54
C CYS A 542 19.68 -0.56 33.63
N THR A 543 20.37 0.53 33.31
CA THR A 543 21.15 1.30 34.29
C THR A 543 20.53 2.65 34.64
N ASP A 544 19.67 3.21 33.78
CA ASP A 544 18.95 4.44 34.03
C ASP A 544 17.46 4.15 34.38
N PRO A 545 17.07 4.25 35.65
CA PRO A 545 15.72 3.94 36.10
C PRO A 545 14.64 4.91 35.56
N SER A 546 15.05 6.04 34.98
CA SER A 546 14.13 7.00 34.37
C SER A 546 13.71 6.63 32.94
N ILE A 547 14.35 5.59 32.32
CA ILE A 547 13.96 5.06 31.03
C ILE A 547 12.83 4.03 31.23
N ILE A 548 11.76 4.20 30.48
CA ILE A 548 10.64 3.26 30.43
C ILE A 548 10.57 2.63 29.05
N VAL A 549 10.43 1.32 29.02
CA VAL A 549 10.33 0.52 27.78
C VAL A 549 8.89 0.09 27.58
N VAL A 550 8.32 0.38 26.42
CA VAL A 550 7.02 -0.14 25.99
C VAL A 550 7.27 -1.32 25.08
N ALA A 551 6.97 -2.52 25.58
CA ALA A 551 7.17 -3.79 24.87
C ALA A 551 6.25 -4.87 25.43
N GLU A 552 5.96 -5.89 24.63
CA GLU A 552 5.41 -7.14 25.13
C GLU A 552 6.47 -7.88 25.96
N HIS A 553 6.05 -8.57 27.04
CA HIS A 553 6.98 -9.22 27.97
C HIS A 553 7.96 -10.17 27.28
N GLY A 554 7.48 -11.02 26.39
CA GLY A 554 8.32 -11.96 25.65
C GLY A 554 9.34 -11.31 24.70
N ARG A 555 9.20 -10.01 24.42
CA ARG A 555 10.18 -9.24 23.64
C ARG A 555 11.37 -8.74 24.46
N LEU A 556 11.29 -8.81 25.80
CA LEU A 556 12.32 -8.32 26.72
C LEU A 556 13.40 -9.38 27.04
N GLU A 557 13.10 -10.65 26.80
CA GLU A 557 14.03 -11.76 27.07
C GLU A 557 15.41 -11.60 26.40
N PRO A 558 15.51 -11.21 25.12
CA PRO A 558 16.82 -11.01 24.50
C PRO A 558 17.60 -9.86 25.12
N VAL A 559 16.93 -8.82 25.66
CA VAL A 559 17.61 -7.73 26.36
C VAL A 559 18.14 -8.21 27.71
N THR A 560 17.39 -9.05 28.43
CA THR A 560 17.86 -9.72 29.65
C THR A 560 19.12 -10.57 29.38
N ALA A 561 19.07 -11.41 28.36
CA ALA A 561 20.21 -12.22 27.96
C ALA A 561 21.42 -11.37 27.52
N PHE A 562 21.19 -10.26 26.82
CA PHE A 562 22.22 -9.31 26.43
C PHE A 562 22.93 -8.68 27.65
N MET A 563 22.18 -8.27 28.65
CA MET A 563 22.77 -7.71 29.88
C MET A 563 23.63 -8.76 30.60
N LYS A 564 23.18 -10.01 30.65
CA LYS A 564 24.00 -11.10 31.24
C LYS A 564 25.25 -11.41 30.41
N GLU A 565 25.13 -11.47 29.10
CA GLU A 565 26.20 -11.86 28.19
C GLU A 565 27.31 -10.79 28.08
N HIS A 566 26.94 -9.54 27.93
CA HIS A 566 27.88 -8.45 27.63
C HIS A 566 28.30 -7.64 28.85
N TYR A 567 27.52 -7.67 29.95
CA TYR A 567 27.77 -6.86 31.15
C TYR A 567 27.82 -7.69 32.45
N ASP A 568 27.64 -9.01 32.36
CA ASP A 568 27.52 -9.94 33.51
C ASP A 568 26.49 -9.44 34.57
N ALA A 569 25.42 -8.80 34.09
CA ALA A 569 24.39 -8.20 34.93
C ALA A 569 23.10 -9.02 34.85
N ASP A 570 22.62 -9.47 36.01
CA ASP A 570 21.26 -10.02 36.12
C ASP A 570 20.28 -8.88 36.29
N VAL A 571 19.23 -8.89 35.46
CA VAL A 571 18.22 -7.81 35.46
C VAL A 571 16.82 -8.37 35.61
N THR A 572 15.92 -7.56 36.17
CA THR A 572 14.50 -7.85 36.30
C THR A 572 13.66 -6.75 35.66
N TRP A 573 12.51 -7.11 35.13
CA TRP A 573 11.56 -6.19 34.53
C TRP A 573 10.40 -5.94 35.48
N ILE A 574 10.27 -4.70 35.93
CA ILE A 574 9.20 -4.25 36.82
C ILE A 574 8.08 -3.63 35.96
N PRO A 575 6.85 -4.14 36.03
CA PRO A 575 5.75 -3.53 35.29
C PRO A 575 5.45 -2.14 35.87
N VAL A 576 5.38 -1.15 34.98
CA VAL A 576 5.05 0.26 35.32
C VAL A 576 3.65 0.58 34.88
N TYR A 577 3.21 -0.01 33.79
CA TYR A 577 1.89 0.19 33.23
C TYR A 577 1.40 -1.07 32.50
N GLU A 578 0.11 -1.40 32.69
CA GLU A 578 -0.59 -2.48 31.99
C GLU A 578 -1.95 -1.97 31.49
N GLY A 579 -2.16 -2.03 30.18
CA GLY A 579 -3.38 -1.57 29.52
C GLY A 579 -3.41 -2.08 28.08
N SER A 580 -3.78 -1.24 27.13
CA SER A 580 -3.74 -1.56 25.70
C SER A 580 -2.31 -1.79 25.18
N PHE A 581 -1.34 -1.34 25.95
CA PHE A 581 0.09 -1.67 25.80
C PHE A 581 0.69 -1.90 27.19
N ARG A 582 1.88 -2.50 27.26
CA ARG A 582 2.61 -2.75 28.50
C ARG A 582 3.87 -1.93 28.55
N ALA A 583 4.17 -1.37 29.72
CA ALA A 583 5.39 -0.63 29.93
C ALA A 583 6.16 -1.16 31.14
N TRP A 584 7.49 -1.16 31.01
CA TRP A 584 8.40 -1.82 31.92
C TRP A 584 9.56 -0.90 32.29
N ARG A 585 10.08 -1.09 33.48
CA ARG A 585 11.34 -0.54 33.93
C ARG A 585 12.30 -1.69 34.19
N CYS A 586 13.50 -1.59 33.62
CA CYS A 586 14.57 -2.54 33.91
C CYS A 586 15.24 -2.15 35.23
N SER A 587 15.58 -3.12 36.06
CA SER A 587 16.32 -2.92 37.31
C SER A 587 17.37 -4.02 37.46
N PRO A 588 18.60 -3.70 37.89
CA PRO A 588 19.55 -4.73 38.29
C PRO A 588 18.93 -5.62 39.37
N SER A 589 19.08 -6.93 39.22
CA SER A 589 18.70 -7.85 40.30
C SER A 589 19.65 -7.64 41.46
N THR A 590 19.16 -7.07 42.57
CA THR A 590 19.94 -7.04 43.81
C THR A 590 20.12 -8.51 44.23
N GLY A 591 21.30 -9.04 43.96
CA GLY A 591 21.66 -10.39 44.44
C GLY A 591 21.47 -10.42 45.96
N THR A 592 20.46 -11.16 46.42
CA THR A 592 20.27 -11.50 47.83
C THR A 592 21.26 -12.59 48.18
#